data_6798dd81007f925a2cd0b65a4709cf7f
#
_entry.id   6798dd81007f925a2cd0b65a4709cf7f
#
_cell.length_a   1.000
_cell.length_b   1.000
_cell.length_c   1.000
_cell.angle_alpha   90.00
_cell.angle_beta   90.00
_cell.angle_gamma   90.00
#
_symmetry.space_group_name_H-M   'P 1'
#
loop_
_entity.id
_entity.type
_entity.pdbx_description
1 polymer ?
#
loop_
_entity_poly.entity_id
_entity_poly.type
_entity_poly.pdbx_seq_one_letter_code
_entity_poly.pdbx_strand_id
1 'polypeptide(L)'
;VEGAGSPAEVNLRAGDIANMGFARAADVPVVLVGDIDRGGVIAQIVGTQAVLDPGDNALIAGFLINRFRGDPRLFDAGYRMIEERTGWRGFGVVPWFAGARLLPAEDALDLAAAGEGPVKVCCLALSRIANFDDLDPLKMEPGLSVQMILPGQALPGDADLVILPGTKSTRGDLAFLRAQGWDVDLLAHRRRGGRILGLCGGYQMLGRSVADPEGIEGEPGVTPGLGLLDV
;
A
#
# COMPACT_ATOMS: atom_id res chain seq x y z
N VAL A 1 -2.10 14.82 10.82
CA VAL A 1 -0.86 14.00 10.88
C VAL A 1 -1.25 12.61 11.34
N GLU A 2 -0.76 11.61 10.68
CA GLU A 2 -0.91 10.21 11.04
C GLU A 2 0.43 9.67 11.57
N GLY A 3 0.37 8.86 12.64
CA GLY A 3 1.53 8.19 13.19
C GLY A 3 1.82 6.88 12.47
N ALA A 4 3.00 6.32 12.66
CA ALA A 4 3.40 5.02 12.10
C ALA A 4 3.55 3.99 13.24
N GLY A 5 2.97 2.80 13.06
CA GLY A 5 2.99 1.75 14.08
C GLY A 5 2.15 2.08 15.31
N SER A 6 2.68 1.87 16.51
CA SER A 6 1.96 2.05 17.77
C SER A 6 2.74 2.92 18.76
N PRO A 7 2.10 3.86 19.45
CA PRO A 7 2.75 4.60 20.55
C PRO A 7 3.14 3.69 21.74
N ALA A 8 2.61 2.47 21.80
CA ALA A 8 2.96 1.48 22.81
C ALA A 8 4.34 0.82 22.58
N GLU A 9 4.99 1.09 21.44
CA GLU A 9 6.35 0.63 21.15
C GLU A 9 7.39 1.49 21.89
N VAL A 10 7.27 1.54 23.22
CA VAL A 10 8.07 2.40 24.09
C VAL A 10 9.59 2.10 24.05
N ASN A 11 9.96 0.92 23.61
CA ASN A 11 11.35 0.53 23.33
C ASN A 11 11.97 1.32 22.16
N LEU A 12 11.15 1.87 21.26
CA LEU A 12 11.59 2.69 20.12
C LEU A 12 11.43 4.20 20.38
N ARG A 13 10.93 4.58 21.56
CA ARG A 13 10.55 5.96 21.90
C ARG A 13 11.69 6.98 21.77
N ALA A 14 12.93 6.59 22.06
CA ALA A 14 14.09 7.49 22.00
C ALA A 14 14.39 8.01 20.58
N GLY A 15 14.04 7.23 19.54
CA GLY A 15 14.21 7.60 18.13
C GLY A 15 12.88 7.93 17.41
N ASP A 16 11.79 8.06 18.16
CA ASP A 16 10.46 8.26 17.60
C ASP A 16 10.27 9.66 17.02
N ILE A 17 10.13 9.74 15.72
CA ILE A 17 9.84 10.96 14.95
C ILE A 17 8.44 10.93 14.34
N ALA A 18 7.66 9.87 14.54
CA ALA A 18 6.40 9.63 13.86
C ALA A 18 5.17 9.62 14.79
N ASN A 19 5.36 9.25 16.07
CA ASN A 19 4.29 9.12 17.05
C ASN A 19 4.43 10.17 18.18
N MET A 20 4.62 9.71 19.42
CA MET A 20 4.67 10.56 20.60
C MET A 20 5.88 11.52 20.59
N GLY A 21 6.98 11.15 19.92
CA GLY A 21 8.11 12.05 19.73
C GLY A 21 7.78 13.27 18.91
N PHE A 22 7.09 13.09 17.79
CA PHE A 22 6.56 14.19 16.99
C PHE A 22 5.51 14.99 17.76
N ALA A 23 4.53 14.30 18.38
CA ALA A 23 3.44 14.94 19.09
C ALA A 23 3.94 15.88 20.22
N ARG A 24 4.95 15.43 20.96
CA ARG A 24 5.60 16.23 22.01
C ARG A 24 6.38 17.42 21.45
N ALA A 25 7.11 17.23 20.36
CA ALA A 25 7.89 18.31 19.74
C ALA A 25 7.00 19.39 19.10
N ALA A 26 5.84 19.00 18.57
CA ALA A 26 4.89 19.89 17.91
C ALA A 26 3.77 20.40 18.85
N ASP A 27 3.74 19.94 20.10
CA ASP A 27 2.69 20.24 21.10
C ASP A 27 1.28 20.00 20.54
N VAL A 28 1.06 18.82 19.96
CA VAL A 28 -0.23 18.45 19.36
C VAL A 28 -0.91 17.32 20.14
N PRO A 29 -2.25 17.37 20.32
CA PRO A 29 -2.99 16.29 20.94
C PRO A 29 -3.04 15.05 20.03
N VAL A 30 -3.09 13.87 20.66
CA VAL A 30 -3.12 12.59 19.98
C VAL A 30 -4.45 11.88 20.21
N VAL A 31 -5.05 11.35 19.16
CA VAL A 31 -6.19 10.42 19.23
C VAL A 31 -5.68 9.01 18.89
N LEU A 32 -5.85 8.09 19.83
CA LEU A 32 -5.47 6.69 19.61
C LEU A 32 -6.57 5.98 18.83
N VAL A 33 -6.20 5.31 17.73
CA VAL A 33 -7.15 4.52 16.93
C VAL A 33 -6.94 3.03 17.21
N GLY A 34 -7.97 2.38 17.76
CA GLY A 34 -7.97 0.95 18.03
C GLY A 34 -8.67 0.16 16.92
N ASP A 35 -8.00 -0.85 16.34
CA ASP A 35 -8.59 -1.74 15.35
C ASP A 35 -9.27 -2.93 16.04
N ILE A 36 -10.60 -2.96 16.04
CA ILE A 36 -11.36 -4.03 16.69
C ILE A 36 -11.43 -5.31 15.85
N ASP A 37 -11.24 -5.22 14.54
CA ASP A 37 -11.34 -6.36 13.62
C ASP A 37 -10.27 -7.44 13.90
N ARG A 38 -9.14 -7.05 14.48
CA ARG A 38 -8.07 -7.95 14.90
C ARG A 38 -8.32 -8.64 16.24
N GLY A 39 -9.32 -8.18 17.00
CA GLY A 39 -9.58 -8.63 18.37
C GLY A 39 -8.62 -8.00 19.40
N GLY A 40 -9.00 -8.07 20.69
CA GLY A 40 -8.16 -7.60 21.79
C GLY A 40 -8.06 -6.08 21.95
N VAL A 41 -8.87 -5.27 21.28
CA VAL A 41 -8.78 -3.81 21.27
C VAL A 41 -8.84 -3.17 22.66
N ILE A 42 -9.62 -3.73 23.60
CA ILE A 42 -9.68 -3.25 24.99
C ILE A 42 -8.29 -3.37 25.64
N ALA A 43 -7.67 -4.55 25.52
CA ALA A 43 -6.35 -4.80 26.08
C ALA A 43 -5.28 -3.92 25.41
N GLN A 44 -5.36 -3.71 24.12
CA GLN A 44 -4.43 -2.85 23.37
C GLN A 44 -4.50 -1.40 23.87
N ILE A 45 -5.69 -0.80 23.98
CA ILE A 45 -5.83 0.59 24.38
C ILE A 45 -5.46 0.78 25.86
N VAL A 46 -5.93 -0.10 26.75
CA VAL A 46 -5.60 -0.04 28.17
C VAL A 46 -4.11 -0.33 28.39
N GLY A 47 -3.55 -1.29 27.65
CA GLY A 47 -2.12 -1.60 27.68
C GLY A 47 -1.26 -0.45 27.20
N THR A 48 -1.67 0.25 26.14
CA THR A 48 -1.00 1.45 25.65
C THR A 48 -0.91 2.51 26.74
N GLN A 49 -2.03 2.81 27.42
CA GLN A 49 -2.05 3.76 28.54
C GLN A 49 -1.10 3.35 29.65
N ALA A 50 -1.04 2.06 29.97
CA ALA A 50 -0.21 1.55 31.07
C ALA A 50 1.30 1.59 30.80
N VAL A 51 1.72 1.54 29.52
CA VAL A 51 3.15 1.53 29.15
C VAL A 51 3.71 2.91 28.80
N LEU A 52 2.85 3.87 28.44
CA LEU A 52 3.28 5.23 28.12
C LEU A 52 3.83 5.96 29.33
N ASP A 53 4.88 6.76 29.15
CA ASP A 53 5.32 7.68 30.20
C ASP A 53 4.26 8.77 30.48
N PRO A 54 4.27 9.39 31.68
CA PRO A 54 3.26 10.38 32.06
C PRO A 54 3.15 11.59 31.11
N GLY A 55 4.27 11.99 30.50
CA GLY A 55 4.28 13.13 29.58
C GLY A 55 3.66 12.80 28.22
N ASP A 56 3.91 11.60 27.69
CA ASP A 56 3.25 11.13 26.47
C ASP A 56 1.78 10.84 26.72
N ASN A 57 1.46 10.25 27.88
CA ASN A 57 0.08 9.96 28.27
C ASN A 57 -0.78 11.25 28.35
N ALA A 58 -0.20 12.35 28.84
CA ALA A 58 -0.88 13.64 28.94
C ALA A 58 -1.26 14.25 27.56
N LEU A 59 -0.63 13.84 26.48
CA LEU A 59 -0.96 14.28 25.13
C LEU A 59 -2.10 13.50 24.51
N ILE A 60 -2.50 12.35 25.07
CA ILE A 60 -3.60 11.55 24.53
C ILE A 60 -4.93 12.24 24.87
N ALA A 61 -5.56 12.84 23.87
CA ALA A 61 -6.86 13.48 24.00
C ALA A 61 -8.02 12.48 24.12
N GLY A 62 -7.81 11.25 23.64
CA GLY A 62 -8.80 10.21 23.70
C GLY A 62 -8.54 9.10 22.71
N PHE A 63 -9.55 8.25 22.49
CA PHE A 63 -9.47 7.12 21.61
C PHE A 63 -10.68 6.99 20.67
N LEU A 64 -10.50 6.26 19.57
CA LEU A 64 -11.51 5.90 18.59
C LEU A 64 -11.42 4.40 18.31
N ILE A 65 -12.56 3.73 18.20
CA ILE A 65 -12.62 2.32 17.77
C ILE A 65 -12.91 2.29 16.28
N ASN A 66 -12.08 1.62 15.50
CA ASN A 66 -12.22 1.53 14.05
C ASN A 66 -12.56 0.10 13.58
N ARG A 67 -13.16 0.00 12.39
CA ARG A 67 -13.46 -1.25 11.67
C ARG A 67 -14.46 -2.16 12.37
N PHE A 68 -15.46 -1.58 13.07
CA PHE A 68 -16.45 -2.35 13.80
C PHE A 68 -17.43 -3.07 12.86
N ARG A 69 -17.55 -4.37 12.99
CA ARG A 69 -18.54 -5.18 12.23
C ARG A 69 -19.74 -5.50 13.09
N GLY A 70 -20.94 -5.36 12.50
CA GLY A 70 -22.19 -5.63 13.16
C GLY A 70 -22.77 -4.45 13.93
N ASP A 71 -23.52 -4.72 15.00
CA ASP A 71 -24.20 -3.68 15.80
C ASP A 71 -23.24 -3.06 16.83
N PRO A 72 -22.87 -1.79 16.70
CA PRO A 72 -21.95 -1.12 17.63
C PRO A 72 -22.40 -1.16 19.10
N ARG A 73 -23.69 -1.26 19.36
CA ARG A 73 -24.25 -1.33 20.74
C ARG A 73 -23.75 -2.54 21.52
N LEU A 74 -23.35 -3.60 20.83
CA LEU A 74 -22.75 -4.76 21.46
C LEU A 74 -21.41 -4.46 22.14
N PHE A 75 -20.77 -3.35 21.78
CA PHE A 75 -19.49 -2.94 22.34
C PHE A 75 -19.61 -1.87 23.44
N ASP A 76 -20.80 -1.39 23.75
CA ASP A 76 -21.01 -0.29 24.73
C ASP A 76 -20.35 -0.56 26.08
N ALA A 77 -20.43 -1.80 26.59
CA ALA A 77 -19.80 -2.16 27.86
C ALA A 77 -18.26 -2.15 27.77
N GLY A 78 -17.71 -2.66 26.68
CA GLY A 78 -16.26 -2.62 26.41
C GLY A 78 -15.74 -1.19 26.23
N TYR A 79 -16.52 -0.37 25.54
CA TYR A 79 -16.20 1.05 25.32
C TYR A 79 -16.09 1.83 26.65
N ARG A 80 -17.11 1.71 27.51
CA ARG A 80 -17.10 2.31 28.86
C ARG A 80 -15.95 1.78 29.71
N MET A 81 -15.67 0.50 29.65
CA MET A 81 -14.54 -0.10 30.37
C MET A 81 -13.20 0.54 29.97
N ILE A 82 -13.01 0.88 28.70
CA ILE A 82 -11.81 1.58 28.24
C ILE A 82 -11.76 2.98 28.88
N GLU A 83 -12.85 3.76 28.81
CA GLU A 83 -12.92 5.10 29.40
C GLU A 83 -12.63 5.07 30.91
N GLU A 84 -13.25 4.14 31.64
CA GLU A 84 -13.06 3.99 33.09
C GLU A 84 -11.61 3.61 33.47
N ARG A 85 -10.98 2.76 32.67
CA ARG A 85 -9.62 2.29 32.98
C ARG A 85 -8.53 3.27 32.58
N THR A 86 -8.72 3.97 31.48
CA THR A 86 -7.70 4.88 30.92
C THR A 86 -7.89 6.33 31.37
N GLY A 87 -9.09 6.71 31.72
CA GLY A 87 -9.47 8.11 31.92
C GLY A 87 -9.53 8.91 30.60
N TRP A 88 -9.29 8.27 29.46
CA TRP A 88 -9.34 8.91 28.16
C TRP A 88 -10.77 9.02 27.64
N ARG A 89 -11.05 10.11 26.95
CA ARG A 89 -12.34 10.34 26.30
C ARG A 89 -12.48 9.43 25.08
N GLY A 90 -13.61 8.76 24.95
CA GLY A 90 -13.98 8.06 23.72
C GLY A 90 -14.57 9.02 22.67
N PHE A 91 -14.11 8.92 21.42
CA PHE A 91 -14.62 9.72 20.30
C PHE A 91 -15.62 8.95 19.43
N GLY A 92 -15.88 7.68 19.77
CA GLY A 92 -16.89 6.86 19.12
C GLY A 92 -16.35 5.59 18.48
N VAL A 93 -17.27 4.92 17.78
CA VAL A 93 -17.01 3.66 17.06
C VAL A 93 -17.29 3.89 15.59
N VAL A 94 -16.31 3.64 14.74
CA VAL A 94 -16.43 3.71 13.28
C VAL A 94 -16.83 2.33 12.77
N PRO A 95 -18.01 2.20 12.15
CA PRO A 95 -18.44 0.95 11.55
C PRO A 95 -17.53 0.55 10.39
N TRP A 96 -17.50 -0.75 10.10
CA TRP A 96 -16.86 -1.24 8.88
C TRP A 96 -17.47 -0.56 7.65
N PHE A 97 -16.63 0.12 6.89
CA PHE A 97 -17.04 0.83 5.69
C PHE A 97 -16.52 0.10 4.45
N ALA A 98 -17.41 -0.67 3.80
CA ALA A 98 -17.04 -1.44 2.61
C ALA A 98 -16.57 -0.54 1.44
N GLY A 99 -17.04 0.70 1.39
CA GLY A 99 -16.62 1.69 0.39
C GLY A 99 -15.18 2.18 0.54
N ALA A 100 -14.50 1.92 1.67
CA ALA A 100 -13.11 2.30 1.85
C ALA A 100 -12.18 1.69 0.79
N ARG A 101 -12.52 0.49 0.29
CA ARG A 101 -11.79 -0.18 -0.81
C ARG A 101 -11.85 0.54 -2.15
N LEU A 102 -12.74 1.54 -2.29
CA LEU A 102 -12.86 2.39 -3.49
C LEU A 102 -11.93 3.60 -3.44
N LEU A 103 -11.28 3.83 -2.30
CA LEU A 103 -10.27 4.86 -2.13
C LEU A 103 -8.89 4.26 -2.41
N PRO A 104 -7.96 5.05 -2.97
CA PRO A 104 -6.58 4.61 -3.12
C PRO A 104 -6.03 4.12 -1.78
N ALA A 105 -5.37 2.96 -1.78
CA ALA A 105 -4.69 2.46 -0.59
C ALA A 105 -3.43 3.29 -0.34
N GLU A 106 -3.23 3.74 0.89
CA GLU A 106 -2.03 4.49 1.26
C GLU A 106 -0.79 3.58 1.25
N ASP A 107 -0.93 2.38 1.77
CA ASP A 107 0.11 1.33 1.74
C ASP A 107 -0.25 0.30 0.68
N ALA A 108 0.29 0.46 -0.49
CA ALA A 108 -0.12 -0.24 -1.69
C ALA A 108 0.48 -1.64 -1.85
N LEU A 109 0.48 -2.43 -0.85
CA LEU A 109 0.83 -3.85 -0.95
C LEU A 109 -0.39 -4.79 -0.88
N ASP A 110 -1.57 -4.34 -1.28
CA ASP A 110 -2.64 -5.28 -1.63
C ASP A 110 -2.35 -5.88 -3.01
N LEU A 111 -1.31 -6.73 -3.05
CA LEU A 111 -0.88 -7.49 -4.22
C LEU A 111 -1.79 -8.71 -4.46
N ALA A 112 -2.88 -8.82 -3.72
CA ALA A 112 -3.82 -9.91 -3.90
C ALA A 112 -4.46 -9.85 -5.29
N ALA A 113 -4.60 -11.02 -5.91
CA ALA A 113 -5.41 -11.13 -7.11
C ALA A 113 -6.84 -10.69 -6.80
N ALA A 114 -7.43 -9.86 -7.66
CA ALA A 114 -8.77 -9.36 -7.50
C ALA A 114 -9.62 -9.67 -8.75
N GLY A 115 -10.90 -10.02 -8.50
CA GLY A 115 -11.86 -10.37 -9.53
C GLY A 115 -11.75 -11.83 -10.00
N GLU A 116 -12.85 -12.34 -10.54
CA GLU A 116 -12.97 -13.71 -11.08
C GLU A 116 -13.43 -13.69 -12.54
N GLY A 117 -13.13 -12.60 -13.24
CA GLY A 117 -13.56 -12.40 -14.62
C GLY A 117 -12.78 -13.26 -15.63
N PRO A 118 -13.38 -13.52 -16.81
CA PRO A 118 -12.75 -14.29 -17.87
C PRO A 118 -11.57 -13.57 -18.52
N VAL A 119 -11.46 -12.24 -18.44
CA VAL A 119 -10.35 -11.46 -19.01
C VAL A 119 -9.26 -11.32 -17.97
N LYS A 120 -8.08 -11.85 -18.26
CA LYS A 120 -6.94 -11.90 -17.35
C LYS A 120 -5.97 -10.75 -17.60
N VAL A 121 -5.86 -9.88 -16.61
CA VAL A 121 -4.93 -8.74 -16.60
C VAL A 121 -3.79 -9.05 -15.64
N CYS A 122 -2.57 -9.04 -16.13
CA CYS A 122 -1.37 -9.23 -15.32
C CYS A 122 -0.58 -7.94 -15.26
N CYS A 123 -0.19 -7.48 -14.06
CA CYS A 123 0.68 -6.33 -13.88
C CYS A 123 2.01 -6.76 -13.27
N LEU A 124 3.12 -6.33 -13.84
CA LEU A 124 4.45 -6.65 -13.33
C LEU A 124 4.77 -5.83 -12.07
N ALA A 125 5.14 -6.50 -10.99
CA ALA A 125 5.56 -5.84 -9.75
C ALA A 125 7.02 -5.36 -9.87
N LEU A 126 7.20 -4.19 -10.48
CA LEU A 126 8.51 -3.55 -10.60
C LEU A 126 9.04 -3.13 -9.23
N SER A 127 10.38 -3.03 -9.08
CA SER A 127 11.00 -2.76 -7.79
C SER A 127 10.71 -1.38 -7.21
N ARG A 128 10.42 -0.40 -8.07
CA ARG A 128 10.08 0.98 -7.71
C ARG A 128 8.78 1.43 -8.36
N ILE A 129 7.82 0.52 -8.43
CA ILE A 129 6.48 0.80 -8.97
C ILE A 129 5.90 2.09 -8.33
N ALA A 130 5.30 2.92 -9.16
CA ALA A 130 4.59 4.13 -8.75
C ALA A 130 3.10 3.98 -9.07
N ASN A 131 2.25 4.65 -8.27
CA ASN A 131 0.80 4.72 -8.49
C ASN A 131 0.15 3.34 -8.62
N PHE A 132 0.18 2.55 -7.57
CA PHE A 132 -0.46 1.22 -7.53
C PHE A 132 -1.97 1.31 -7.74
N ASP A 133 -2.57 2.42 -7.36
CA ASP A 133 -3.98 2.75 -7.50
C ASP A 133 -4.44 2.87 -8.96
N ASP A 134 -3.52 2.98 -9.92
CA ASP A 134 -3.83 2.88 -11.35
C ASP A 134 -4.56 1.57 -11.71
N LEU A 135 -4.39 0.51 -10.91
CA LEU A 135 -5.02 -0.79 -11.11
C LEU A 135 -6.37 -0.94 -10.42
N ASP A 136 -6.72 -0.08 -9.48
CA ASP A 136 -7.93 -0.22 -8.68
C ASP A 136 -9.22 -0.15 -9.51
N PRO A 137 -9.35 0.73 -10.53
CA PRO A 137 -10.49 0.68 -11.42
C PRO A 137 -10.65 -0.66 -12.15
N LEU A 138 -9.53 -1.30 -12.53
CA LEU A 138 -9.55 -2.61 -13.18
C LEU A 138 -9.96 -3.72 -12.22
N LYS A 139 -9.51 -3.67 -10.96
CA LYS A 139 -9.90 -4.64 -9.91
C LYS A 139 -11.39 -4.58 -9.58
N MET A 140 -12.02 -3.43 -9.79
CA MET A 140 -13.45 -3.22 -9.53
C MET A 140 -14.34 -3.55 -10.72
N GLU A 141 -13.79 -3.72 -11.93
CA GLU A 141 -14.56 -3.98 -13.13
C GLU A 141 -15.03 -5.45 -13.18
N PRO A 142 -16.35 -5.70 -13.21
CA PRO A 142 -16.87 -7.04 -13.38
C PRO A 142 -16.39 -7.64 -14.72
N GLY A 143 -15.91 -8.86 -14.68
CA GLY A 143 -15.39 -9.54 -15.88
C GLY A 143 -13.88 -9.46 -16.05
N LEU A 144 -13.18 -8.70 -15.23
CA LEU A 144 -11.72 -8.72 -15.17
C LEU A 144 -11.22 -9.57 -13.99
N SER A 145 -10.09 -10.23 -14.18
CA SER A 145 -9.27 -10.83 -13.14
C SER A 145 -7.90 -10.16 -13.19
N VAL A 146 -7.56 -9.41 -12.14
CA VAL A 146 -6.30 -8.64 -12.07
C VAL A 146 -5.33 -9.35 -11.12
N GLN A 147 -4.13 -9.65 -11.61
CA GLN A 147 -3.08 -10.32 -10.86
C GLN A 147 -1.77 -9.53 -10.93
N MET A 148 -1.12 -9.35 -9.78
CA MET A 148 0.28 -8.90 -9.73
C MET A 148 1.23 -10.08 -9.95
N ILE A 149 2.19 -9.91 -10.84
CA ILE A 149 3.27 -10.87 -11.07
C ILE A 149 4.47 -10.46 -10.23
N LEU A 150 4.76 -11.24 -9.21
CA LEU A 150 5.81 -10.94 -8.25
C LEU A 150 7.20 -11.37 -8.78
N PRO A 151 8.29 -10.78 -8.25
CA PRO A 151 9.65 -11.23 -8.56
C PRO A 151 9.82 -12.74 -8.40
N GLY A 152 10.48 -13.37 -9.37
CA GLY A 152 10.64 -14.82 -9.42
C GLY A 152 9.47 -15.60 -10.00
N GLN A 153 8.36 -14.93 -10.36
CA GLN A 153 7.22 -15.55 -11.05
C GLN A 153 7.31 -15.31 -12.55
N ALA A 154 6.99 -16.32 -13.34
CA ALA A 154 6.84 -16.19 -14.78
C ALA A 154 5.48 -15.55 -15.13
N LEU A 155 5.42 -14.86 -16.26
CA LEU A 155 4.17 -14.33 -16.79
C LEU A 155 3.24 -15.49 -17.22
N PRO A 156 1.99 -15.55 -16.72
CA PRO A 156 1.03 -16.56 -17.14
C PRO A 156 0.81 -16.58 -18.66
N GLY A 157 0.82 -17.78 -19.24
CA GLY A 157 0.67 -17.94 -20.69
C GLY A 157 -0.71 -17.57 -21.22
N ASP A 158 -1.70 -17.51 -20.35
CA ASP A 158 -3.11 -17.22 -20.62
C ASP A 158 -3.51 -15.79 -20.24
N ALA A 159 -2.57 -14.90 -19.99
CA ALA A 159 -2.84 -13.48 -19.83
C ALA A 159 -3.40 -12.86 -21.12
N ASP A 160 -4.45 -12.08 -21.03
CA ASP A 160 -5.03 -11.31 -22.15
C ASP A 160 -4.33 -9.95 -22.31
N LEU A 161 -4.03 -9.31 -21.18
CA LEU A 161 -3.34 -8.02 -21.11
C LEU A 161 -2.22 -8.08 -20.07
N VAL A 162 -1.05 -7.57 -20.45
CA VAL A 162 0.05 -7.33 -19.50
C VAL A 162 0.27 -5.84 -19.36
N ILE A 163 0.33 -5.37 -18.10
CA ILE A 163 0.58 -3.97 -17.75
C ILE A 163 2.02 -3.83 -17.22
N LEU A 164 2.77 -2.94 -17.83
CA LEU A 164 4.00 -2.39 -17.28
C LEU A 164 3.61 -1.09 -16.56
N PRO A 165 3.63 -1.06 -15.24
CA PRO A 165 3.18 0.10 -14.47
C PRO A 165 4.17 1.26 -14.54
N GLY A 166 3.75 2.41 -14.00
CA GLY A 166 4.64 3.52 -13.74
C GLY A 166 5.73 3.16 -12.74
N THR A 167 6.87 3.82 -12.85
CA THR A 167 8.02 3.62 -11.96
C THR A 167 8.72 4.94 -11.66
N LYS A 168 9.40 5.00 -10.53
CA LYS A 168 10.27 6.12 -10.13
C LYS A 168 11.72 5.96 -10.61
N SER A 169 12.04 4.87 -11.31
CA SER A 169 13.37 4.61 -11.87
C SER A 169 13.25 3.76 -13.12
N THR A 170 13.03 4.39 -14.25
CA THR A 170 12.72 3.69 -15.52
C THR A 170 13.85 2.78 -15.96
N ARG A 171 15.11 3.26 -15.95
CA ARG A 171 16.27 2.47 -16.33
C ARG A 171 16.58 1.35 -15.31
N GLY A 172 16.45 1.66 -14.02
CA GLY A 172 16.65 0.70 -12.94
C GLY A 172 15.64 -0.44 -12.98
N ASP A 173 14.37 -0.12 -13.17
CA ASP A 173 13.31 -1.12 -13.26
C ASP A 173 13.30 -1.87 -14.61
N LEU A 174 13.79 -1.28 -15.69
CA LEU A 174 14.02 -2.00 -16.93
C LEU A 174 15.14 -3.07 -16.76
N ALA A 175 16.19 -2.74 -16.02
CA ALA A 175 17.22 -3.72 -15.67
C ALA A 175 16.67 -4.82 -14.74
N PHE A 176 15.86 -4.44 -13.75
CA PHE A 176 15.18 -5.37 -12.86
C PHE A 176 14.23 -6.32 -13.63
N LEU A 177 13.41 -5.78 -14.53
CA LEU A 177 12.51 -6.54 -15.41
C LEU A 177 13.28 -7.63 -16.19
N ARG A 178 14.44 -7.28 -16.77
CA ARG A 178 15.30 -8.22 -17.46
C ARG A 178 15.91 -9.28 -16.53
N ALA A 179 16.32 -8.88 -15.34
CA ALA A 179 16.84 -9.82 -14.34
C ALA A 179 15.79 -10.86 -13.90
N GLN A 180 14.49 -10.51 -13.98
CA GLN A 180 13.39 -11.44 -13.74
C GLN A 180 13.07 -12.32 -14.97
N GLY A 181 13.65 -12.05 -16.15
CA GLY A 181 13.32 -12.74 -17.41
C GLY A 181 11.99 -12.29 -18.03
N TRP A 182 11.36 -11.26 -17.49
CA TRP A 182 10.06 -10.77 -17.97
C TRP A 182 10.13 -10.14 -19.36
N ASP A 183 11.27 -9.68 -19.81
CA ASP A 183 11.47 -9.22 -21.20
C ASP A 183 11.24 -10.35 -22.21
N VAL A 184 11.74 -11.56 -21.91
CA VAL A 184 11.51 -12.76 -22.73
C VAL A 184 10.02 -13.13 -22.73
N ASP A 185 9.38 -13.10 -21.55
CA ASP A 185 7.96 -13.42 -21.39
C ASP A 185 7.08 -12.42 -22.13
N LEU A 186 7.36 -11.12 -22.05
CA LEU A 186 6.65 -10.06 -22.76
C LEU A 186 6.74 -10.23 -24.28
N LEU A 187 7.93 -10.50 -24.80
CA LEU A 187 8.14 -10.77 -26.22
C LEU A 187 7.38 -12.04 -26.65
N ALA A 188 7.37 -13.08 -25.84
CA ALA A 188 6.61 -14.29 -26.10
C ALA A 188 5.10 -14.03 -26.07
N HIS A 189 4.62 -13.27 -25.08
CA HIS A 189 3.22 -12.82 -24.97
C HIS A 189 2.79 -12.04 -26.22
N ARG A 190 3.58 -11.07 -26.65
CA ARG A 190 3.31 -10.28 -27.86
C ARG A 190 3.29 -11.13 -29.13
N ARG A 191 4.21 -12.10 -29.28
CA ARG A 191 4.22 -13.03 -30.43
C ARG A 191 2.97 -13.89 -30.52
N ARG A 192 2.36 -14.25 -29.37
CA ARG A 192 1.08 -14.97 -29.31
C ARG A 192 -0.12 -14.10 -29.59
N GLY A 193 0.04 -12.78 -29.86
CA GLY A 193 -1.05 -11.84 -30.09
C GLY A 193 -1.56 -11.16 -28.83
N GLY A 194 -0.93 -11.40 -27.67
CA GLY A 194 -1.26 -10.77 -26.41
C GLY A 194 -1.05 -9.24 -26.45
N ARG A 195 -1.79 -8.54 -25.60
CA ARG A 195 -1.76 -7.08 -25.49
C ARG A 195 -0.83 -6.66 -24.37
N ILE A 196 -0.08 -5.56 -24.60
CA ILE A 196 0.81 -4.99 -23.60
C ILE A 196 0.47 -3.49 -23.48
N LEU A 197 0.28 -3.01 -22.26
CA LEU A 197 0.05 -1.61 -21.92
C LEU A 197 1.19 -1.11 -21.05
N GLY A 198 1.86 -0.05 -21.45
CA GLY A 198 2.82 0.65 -20.62
C GLY A 198 2.23 1.95 -20.08
N LEU A 199 2.41 2.19 -18.79
CA LEU A 199 2.01 3.43 -18.10
C LEU A 199 3.26 4.21 -17.71
N CYS A 200 3.34 5.50 -18.03
CA CYS A 200 4.45 6.38 -17.66
C CYS A 200 5.82 5.74 -17.96
N GLY A 201 6.63 5.41 -16.95
CA GLY A 201 7.91 4.72 -17.11
C GLY A 201 7.79 3.36 -17.82
N GLY A 202 6.70 2.63 -17.58
CA GLY A 202 6.38 1.40 -18.31
C GLY A 202 6.18 1.63 -19.81
N TYR A 203 5.56 2.73 -20.21
CA TYR A 203 5.47 3.12 -21.63
C TYR A 203 6.84 3.40 -22.22
N GLN A 204 7.70 4.14 -21.50
CA GLN A 204 9.08 4.43 -21.96
C GLN A 204 9.89 3.14 -22.15
N MET A 205 9.72 2.14 -21.26
CA MET A 205 10.39 0.84 -21.40
C MET A 205 10.02 0.10 -22.68
N LEU A 206 8.81 0.30 -23.22
CA LEU A 206 8.36 -0.33 -24.47
C LEU A 206 9.08 0.22 -25.70
N GLY A 207 9.69 1.41 -25.61
CA GLY A 207 10.40 2.08 -26.69
C GLY A 207 11.69 1.37 -27.13
N ARG A 208 12.40 1.98 -28.06
CA ARG A 208 13.72 1.52 -28.55
C ARG A 208 14.82 1.77 -27.53
N SER A 209 14.76 2.90 -26.82
CA SER A 209 15.76 3.26 -25.81
C SER A 209 15.17 4.18 -24.73
N VAL A 210 15.78 4.13 -23.55
CA VAL A 210 15.52 5.04 -22.42
C VAL A 210 16.81 5.79 -22.15
N ALA A 211 16.82 7.12 -22.38
CA ALA A 211 17.97 7.97 -22.16
C ALA A 211 17.83 8.80 -20.89
N ASP A 212 18.88 8.85 -20.10
CA ASP A 212 19.05 9.76 -18.95
C ASP A 212 20.42 10.44 -19.05
N PRO A 213 20.57 11.44 -19.94
CA PRO A 213 21.86 12.07 -20.18
C PRO A 213 22.36 12.92 -19.00
N GLU A 214 21.45 13.36 -18.14
CA GLU A 214 21.76 14.20 -16.98
C GLU A 214 21.93 13.39 -15.68
N GLY A 215 21.61 12.08 -15.70
CA GLY A 215 21.72 11.23 -14.53
C GLY A 215 20.70 11.52 -13.43
N ILE A 216 19.47 11.88 -13.83
CA ILE A 216 18.38 12.21 -12.88
C ILE A 216 17.94 10.97 -12.09
N GLU A 217 17.92 9.81 -12.74
CA GLU A 217 17.54 8.54 -12.13
C GLU A 217 18.74 7.69 -11.65
N GLY A 218 19.97 8.15 -11.87
CA GLY A 218 21.20 7.44 -11.52
C GLY A 218 22.38 7.82 -12.39
N GLU A 219 23.27 6.89 -12.76
CA GLU A 219 24.38 7.16 -13.65
C GLU A 219 23.90 7.62 -15.04
N PRO A 220 24.44 8.74 -15.59
CA PRO A 220 24.08 9.18 -16.94
C PRO A 220 24.24 8.08 -17.97
N GLY A 221 23.32 8.00 -18.93
CA GLY A 221 23.47 7.01 -20.00
C GLY A 221 22.19 6.71 -20.75
N VAL A 222 22.31 5.74 -21.67
CA VAL A 222 21.21 5.23 -22.50
C VAL A 222 21.10 3.75 -22.31
N THR A 223 19.89 3.26 -22.07
CA THR A 223 19.57 1.85 -21.91
C THR A 223 18.67 1.39 -23.07
N PRO A 224 18.99 0.33 -23.80
CA PRO A 224 18.07 -0.22 -24.80
C PRO A 224 16.72 -0.56 -24.18
N GLY A 225 15.62 -0.14 -24.78
CA GLY A 225 14.27 -0.49 -24.38
C GLY A 225 13.87 -1.91 -24.80
N LEU A 226 12.59 -2.22 -24.73
CA LEU A 226 12.04 -3.52 -25.14
C LEU A 226 11.81 -3.60 -26.66
N GLY A 227 11.86 -2.47 -27.39
CA GLY A 227 11.70 -2.38 -28.83
C GLY A 227 10.31 -2.80 -29.33
N LEU A 228 9.30 -2.68 -28.49
CA LEU A 228 7.90 -3.00 -28.81
C LEU A 228 7.16 -1.81 -29.44
N LEU A 229 7.67 -0.60 -29.23
CA LEU A 229 7.20 0.64 -29.82
C LEU A 229 8.35 1.35 -30.53
N ASP A 230 8.01 2.07 -31.61
CA ASP A 230 8.96 2.87 -32.38
C ASP A 230 9.10 4.29 -31.83
N VAL A 231 9.52 4.40 -30.55
CA VAL A 231 9.73 5.64 -29.81
C VAL A 231 11.06 5.60 -29.06
#